data_b1d7a7a175dc4b2c2433454dc14304da
#
_entry.id   b1d7a7a175dc4b2c2433454dc14304da
#
_cell.length_a   1.000
_cell.length_b   1.000
_cell.length_c   1.000
_cell.angle_alpha   90.00
_cell.angle_beta   90.00
_cell.angle_gamma   90.00
#
_symmetry.space_group_name_H-M   'P 1'
#
loop_
_entity.id
_entity.type
_entity.pdbx_description
1 polymer ?
#
loop_
_entity_poly.entity_id
_entity_poly.type
_entity_poly.pdbx_seq_one_letter_code
_entity_poly.pdbx_strand_id
1 'polypeptide(L)'
;MYIVITRSFPPELGGMQNLMWGLANSLSKHYMIKVFADFHEHHPIYDQKVSFSVERVGGIKLLRKYRKAYLVNEFINKNKNIKGVIADHWKSLELIKTNKKKVCLIHSKEINHEQGSNLNKRVLKVLNNVNYVISNSKFTKDLAINCGVNTNKIKVINPGIYPAKELDKKILNEAENLLKNKK
;
A
#
# COMPACT_ATOMS: atom_id res chain seq x y z
N MET A 1 -10.66 6.99 -12.83
CA MET A 1 -10.52 5.93 -11.83
C MET A 1 -9.04 5.70 -11.53
N TYR A 2 -8.68 5.40 -10.29
CA TYR A 2 -7.36 4.87 -9.92
C TYR A 2 -7.50 3.46 -9.35
N ILE A 3 -6.47 2.65 -9.58
CA ILE A 3 -6.35 1.30 -9.02
C ILE A 3 -5.35 1.36 -7.86
N VAL A 4 -5.71 0.76 -6.74
CA VAL A 4 -4.81 0.54 -5.59
C VAL A 4 -4.55 -0.96 -5.48
N ILE A 5 -3.29 -1.36 -5.50
CA ILE A 5 -2.88 -2.76 -5.37
C ILE A 5 -2.12 -2.90 -4.06
N THR A 6 -2.63 -3.72 -3.17
CA THR A 6 -2.02 -3.92 -1.85
C THR A 6 -2.03 -5.39 -1.42
N ARG A 7 -1.09 -5.73 -0.56
CA ARG A 7 -1.07 -7.01 0.16
C ARG A 7 -1.67 -6.86 1.54
N SER A 8 -1.57 -5.67 2.10
CA SER A 8 -1.93 -5.33 3.47
C SER A 8 -3.13 -4.37 3.46
N PHE A 9 -4.31 -4.88 3.78
CA PHE A 9 -5.54 -4.09 3.81
C PHE A 9 -6.47 -4.57 4.94
N PRO A 10 -7.22 -3.67 5.60
CA PRO A 10 -8.17 -4.10 6.62
C PRO A 10 -9.14 -5.17 6.10
N PRO A 11 -9.70 -6.03 6.96
CA PRO A 11 -9.77 -5.92 8.42
C PRO A 11 -8.51 -6.37 9.18
N GLU A 12 -7.48 -6.87 8.51
CA GLU A 12 -6.20 -7.14 9.16
C GLU A 12 -5.67 -5.85 9.82
N LEU A 13 -5.20 -5.94 11.07
CA LEU A 13 -4.71 -4.80 11.84
C LEU A 13 -3.21 -4.56 11.58
N GLY A 14 -2.83 -3.30 11.41
CA GLY A 14 -1.43 -2.92 11.25
C GLY A 14 -1.25 -1.56 10.59
N GLY A 15 -0.04 -1.02 10.69
CA GLY A 15 0.29 0.30 10.14
C GLY A 15 0.13 0.40 8.62
N MET A 16 0.54 -0.65 7.90
CA MET A 16 0.40 -0.71 6.44
C MET A 16 -1.06 -0.82 6.00
N GLN A 17 -1.85 -1.63 6.69
CA GLN A 17 -3.28 -1.79 6.46
C GLN A 17 -4.00 -0.45 6.61
N ASN A 18 -3.74 0.25 7.72
CA ASN A 18 -4.30 1.57 7.99
C ASN A 18 -3.84 2.61 6.96
N LEU A 19 -2.57 2.60 6.57
CA LEU A 19 -2.03 3.51 5.56
C LEU A 19 -2.74 3.30 4.21
N MET A 20 -2.86 2.05 3.75
CA MET A 20 -3.45 1.77 2.45
C MET A 20 -4.97 2.02 2.43
N TRP A 21 -5.64 1.74 3.54
CA TRP A 21 -7.04 2.12 3.71
C TRP A 21 -7.21 3.64 3.68
N GLY A 22 -6.41 4.35 4.47
CA GLY A 22 -6.47 5.81 4.52
C GLY A 22 -6.20 6.48 3.19
N LEU A 23 -5.22 5.96 2.44
CA LEU A 23 -4.94 6.40 1.08
C LEU A 23 -6.16 6.19 0.17
N ALA A 24 -6.72 4.98 0.15
CA ALA A 24 -7.88 4.66 -0.67
C ALA A 24 -9.10 5.51 -0.28
N ASN A 25 -9.37 5.64 1.03
CA ASN A 25 -10.47 6.44 1.56
C ASN A 25 -10.32 7.94 1.26
N SER A 26 -9.12 8.50 1.38
CA SER A 26 -8.88 9.90 1.04
C SER A 26 -9.02 10.17 -0.46
N LEU A 27 -8.49 9.29 -1.28
CA LEU A 27 -8.61 9.40 -2.74
C LEU A 27 -10.05 9.19 -3.22
N SER A 28 -10.84 8.35 -2.56
CA SER A 28 -12.23 8.07 -2.95
C SER A 28 -13.16 9.27 -2.82
N LYS A 29 -12.78 10.27 -2.03
CA LYS A 29 -13.52 11.56 -1.93
C LYS A 29 -13.47 12.37 -3.23
N HIS A 30 -12.49 12.13 -4.09
CA HIS A 30 -12.25 12.90 -5.31
C HIS A 30 -12.23 12.07 -6.58
N TYR A 31 -12.01 10.75 -6.46
CA TYR A 31 -11.83 9.85 -7.59
C TYR A 31 -12.51 8.51 -7.35
N MET A 32 -12.95 7.89 -8.41
CA MET A 32 -13.34 6.48 -8.36
C MET A 32 -12.09 5.63 -8.08
N ILE A 33 -12.17 4.79 -7.04
CA ILE A 33 -11.09 3.91 -6.58
C ILE A 33 -11.54 2.45 -6.68
N LYS A 34 -10.66 1.61 -7.22
CA LYS A 34 -10.76 0.16 -7.17
C LYS A 34 -9.54 -0.38 -6.43
N VAL A 35 -9.76 -1.09 -5.33
CA VAL A 35 -8.70 -1.72 -4.55
C VAL A 35 -8.64 -3.20 -4.89
N PHE A 36 -7.44 -3.72 -5.16
CA PHE A 36 -7.14 -5.16 -5.23
C PHE A 36 -6.29 -5.53 -4.02
N ALA A 37 -6.88 -6.27 -3.10
CA ALA A 37 -6.25 -6.64 -1.83
C ALA A 37 -6.17 -8.15 -1.67
N ASP A 38 -5.28 -8.63 -0.77
CA ASP A 38 -5.26 -10.03 -0.39
C ASP A 38 -6.55 -10.40 0.37
N PHE A 39 -6.96 -11.65 0.21
CA PHE A 39 -8.13 -12.20 0.90
C PHE A 39 -7.91 -12.23 2.42
N HIS A 40 -8.94 -11.92 3.17
CA HIS A 40 -9.07 -12.08 4.61
C HIS A 40 -10.47 -12.58 4.93
N GLU A 41 -10.63 -13.50 5.85
CA GLU A 41 -11.92 -14.17 6.13
C GLU A 41 -13.05 -13.21 6.54
N HIS A 42 -12.73 -12.17 7.32
CA HIS A 42 -13.69 -11.17 7.77
C HIS A 42 -13.87 -9.98 6.80
N HIS A 43 -13.35 -10.08 5.57
CA HIS A 43 -13.44 -8.98 4.61
C HIS A 43 -14.88 -8.57 4.23
N PRO A 44 -15.90 -9.47 4.15
CA PRO A 44 -17.20 -9.05 3.66
C PRO A 44 -17.85 -7.98 4.54
N ILE A 45 -17.76 -8.14 5.86
CA ILE A 45 -18.31 -7.17 6.83
C ILE A 45 -17.58 -5.82 6.74
N TYR A 46 -16.28 -5.85 6.45
CA TYR A 46 -15.46 -4.65 6.34
C TYR A 46 -15.70 -3.95 5.00
N ASP A 47 -15.69 -4.69 3.90
CA ASP A 47 -15.77 -4.13 2.55
C ASP A 47 -17.12 -3.47 2.26
N GLN A 48 -18.20 -3.86 2.97
CA GLN A 48 -19.51 -3.20 2.92
C GLN A 48 -19.51 -1.78 3.52
N LYS A 49 -18.54 -1.45 4.37
CA LYS A 49 -18.46 -0.15 5.09
C LYS A 49 -17.63 0.91 4.37
N VAL A 50 -16.98 0.56 3.26
CA VAL A 50 -16.14 1.50 2.51
C VAL A 50 -16.89 2.06 1.29
N SER A 51 -16.56 3.29 0.91
CA SER A 51 -17.21 4.01 -0.21
C SER A 51 -16.59 3.70 -1.58
N PHE A 52 -15.67 2.74 -1.65
CA PHE A 52 -14.95 2.36 -2.86
C PHE A 52 -14.98 0.84 -3.08
N SER A 53 -14.77 0.41 -4.30
CA SER A 53 -14.81 -1.01 -4.64
C SER A 53 -13.54 -1.74 -4.18
N VAL A 54 -13.70 -2.88 -3.48
CA VAL A 54 -12.61 -3.76 -3.07
C VAL A 54 -12.78 -5.13 -3.73
N GLU A 55 -11.72 -5.63 -4.34
CA GLU A 55 -11.65 -6.99 -4.88
C GLU A 55 -10.60 -7.78 -4.10
N ARG A 56 -11.04 -8.86 -3.47
CA ARG A 56 -10.20 -9.70 -2.63
C ARG A 56 -9.68 -10.90 -3.41
N VAL A 57 -8.36 -11.03 -3.40
CA VAL A 57 -7.67 -12.10 -4.14
C VAL A 57 -7.20 -13.17 -3.16
N GLY A 58 -7.87 -14.32 -3.20
CA GLY A 58 -7.57 -15.49 -2.37
C GLY A 58 -6.72 -16.54 -3.07
N GLY A 59 -6.75 -17.76 -2.48
CA GLY A 59 -6.08 -18.95 -2.97
C GLY A 59 -4.66 -19.13 -2.43
N ILE A 60 -3.93 -20.08 -3.00
CA ILE A 60 -2.59 -20.48 -2.54
C ILE A 60 -1.65 -19.27 -2.48
N LYS A 61 -1.04 -19.04 -1.32
CA LYS A 61 -0.22 -17.85 -1.00
C LYS A 61 0.88 -17.60 -2.04
N LEU A 62 1.57 -18.65 -2.50
CA LEU A 62 2.64 -18.54 -3.50
C LEU A 62 2.14 -18.05 -4.86
N LEU A 63 0.91 -18.41 -5.25
CA LEU A 63 0.32 -18.06 -6.54
C LEU A 63 -0.51 -16.76 -6.49
N ARG A 64 -0.80 -16.23 -5.30
CA ARG A 64 -1.66 -15.07 -5.10
C ARG A 64 -1.16 -13.83 -5.84
N LYS A 65 0.16 -13.61 -5.87
CA LYS A 65 0.78 -12.51 -6.62
C LYS A 65 0.44 -12.58 -8.11
N TYR A 66 0.55 -13.75 -8.72
CA TYR A 66 0.28 -13.95 -10.15
C TYR A 66 -1.20 -13.80 -10.45
N ARG A 67 -2.07 -14.37 -9.61
CA ARG A 67 -3.53 -14.23 -9.73
C ARG A 67 -3.96 -12.78 -9.62
N LYS A 68 -3.43 -12.03 -8.62
CA LYS A 68 -3.72 -10.61 -8.45
C LYS A 68 -3.28 -9.81 -9.67
N ALA A 69 -2.07 -10.03 -10.16
CA ALA A 69 -1.58 -9.38 -11.36
C ALA A 69 -2.43 -9.67 -12.60
N TYR A 70 -2.88 -10.91 -12.75
CA TYR A 70 -3.80 -11.30 -13.83
C TYR A 70 -5.12 -10.51 -13.75
N LEU A 71 -5.77 -10.51 -12.60
CA LEU A 71 -7.05 -9.80 -12.39
C LEU A 71 -6.90 -8.29 -12.63
N VAL A 72 -5.82 -7.69 -12.13
CA VAL A 72 -5.54 -6.26 -12.34
C VAL A 72 -5.31 -5.96 -13.81
N ASN A 73 -4.51 -6.76 -14.52
CA ASN A 73 -4.25 -6.55 -15.95
C ASN A 73 -5.53 -6.71 -16.78
N GLU A 74 -6.36 -7.72 -16.49
CA GLU A 74 -7.66 -7.91 -17.10
C GLU A 74 -8.58 -6.69 -16.85
N PHE A 75 -8.62 -6.21 -15.62
CA PHE A 75 -9.41 -5.03 -15.28
C PHE A 75 -8.93 -3.78 -16.03
N ILE A 76 -7.59 -3.59 -16.13
CA ILE A 76 -7.00 -2.47 -16.89
C ILE A 76 -7.38 -2.55 -18.37
N ASN A 77 -7.31 -3.72 -18.97
CA ASN A 77 -7.63 -3.93 -20.39
C ASN A 77 -9.10 -3.62 -20.69
N LYS A 78 -10.00 -3.98 -19.79
CA LYS A 78 -11.45 -3.76 -19.95
C LYS A 78 -11.90 -2.33 -19.65
N ASN A 79 -11.07 -1.52 -18.95
CA ASN A 79 -11.46 -0.19 -18.47
C ASN A 79 -10.53 0.90 -19.03
N LYS A 80 -11.01 1.64 -20.03
CA LYS A 80 -10.22 2.73 -20.66
C LYS A 80 -10.01 3.96 -19.75
N ASN A 81 -10.86 4.17 -18.75
CA ASN A 81 -10.88 5.38 -17.90
C ASN A 81 -9.93 5.32 -16.69
N ILE A 82 -8.98 4.37 -16.68
CA ILE A 82 -7.97 4.27 -15.64
C ILE A 82 -6.91 5.35 -15.85
N LYS A 83 -6.69 6.17 -14.80
CA LYS A 83 -5.71 7.26 -14.78
C LYS A 83 -4.35 6.81 -14.26
N GLY A 84 -4.33 5.83 -13.36
CA GLY A 84 -3.08 5.33 -12.78
C GLY A 84 -3.28 4.16 -11.81
N VAL A 85 -2.15 3.57 -11.45
CA VAL A 85 -2.04 2.42 -10.53
C VAL A 85 -1.11 2.82 -9.39
N ILE A 86 -1.55 2.59 -8.16
CA ILE A 86 -0.81 2.86 -6.93
C ILE A 86 -0.61 1.54 -6.20
N ALA A 87 0.60 1.28 -5.72
CA ALA A 87 0.88 0.06 -4.97
C ALA A 87 1.70 0.32 -3.71
N ASP A 88 1.45 -0.47 -2.69
CA ASP A 88 2.13 -0.46 -1.39
C ASP A 88 3.53 -1.08 -1.42
N HIS A 89 3.86 -1.78 -2.49
CA HIS A 89 5.07 -2.58 -2.56
C HIS A 89 5.48 -2.82 -4.01
N TRP A 90 6.77 -2.79 -4.31
CA TRP A 90 7.29 -3.01 -5.66
C TRP A 90 6.85 -4.37 -6.28
N LYS A 91 6.75 -5.45 -5.46
CA LYS A 91 6.28 -6.75 -5.93
C LYS A 91 4.84 -6.72 -6.44
N SER A 92 4.03 -5.79 -5.95
CA SER A 92 2.65 -5.61 -6.41
C SER A 92 2.57 -5.02 -7.82
N LEU A 93 3.63 -4.32 -8.27
CA LEU A 93 3.73 -3.74 -9.62
C LEU A 93 4.53 -4.58 -10.61
N GLU A 94 5.31 -5.56 -10.12
CA GLU A 94 6.29 -6.29 -10.93
C GLU A 94 5.69 -6.97 -12.18
N LEU A 95 4.44 -7.42 -12.09
CA LEU A 95 3.73 -8.11 -13.17
C LEU A 95 2.60 -7.27 -13.80
N ILE A 96 2.51 -6.00 -13.45
CA ILE A 96 1.46 -5.11 -13.96
C ILE A 96 1.90 -4.52 -15.30
N LYS A 97 1.13 -4.87 -16.34
CA LYS A 97 1.35 -4.43 -17.73
C LYS A 97 0.41 -3.27 -18.03
N THR A 98 0.92 -2.05 -18.03
CA THR A 98 0.13 -0.88 -18.37
C THR A 98 1.00 0.29 -18.80
N ASN A 99 0.48 1.13 -19.70
CA ASN A 99 1.04 2.42 -20.08
C ASN A 99 0.52 3.58 -19.17
N LYS A 100 -0.41 3.28 -18.25
CA LYS A 100 -0.93 4.27 -17.30
C LYS A 100 0.13 4.61 -16.23
N LYS A 101 -0.01 5.78 -15.61
CA LYS A 101 0.92 6.20 -14.55
C LYS A 101 0.95 5.17 -13.42
N LYS A 102 2.16 4.82 -13.00
CA LYS A 102 2.41 3.91 -11.87
C LYS A 102 3.08 4.66 -10.74
N VAL A 103 2.58 4.45 -9.53
CA VAL A 103 3.12 4.99 -8.28
C VAL A 103 3.41 3.83 -7.34
N CYS A 104 4.60 3.77 -6.79
CA CYS A 104 5.01 2.77 -5.81
C CYS A 104 5.33 3.43 -4.47
N LEU A 105 4.68 3.01 -3.40
CA LEU A 105 5.07 3.37 -2.05
C LEU A 105 6.21 2.45 -1.59
N ILE A 106 7.16 3.02 -0.86
CA ILE A 106 8.29 2.28 -0.27
C ILE A 106 8.45 2.62 1.22
N HIS A 107 8.85 1.61 2.02
CA HIS A 107 8.84 1.67 3.49
C HIS A 107 10.17 1.26 4.13
N SER A 108 11.21 1.03 3.37
CA SER A 108 12.60 0.69 3.69
C SER A 108 12.97 -0.81 3.60
N LYS A 109 12.41 -1.69 4.42
CA LYS A 109 12.84 -3.10 4.53
C LYS A 109 12.75 -3.87 3.19
N GLU A 110 11.70 -3.61 2.41
CA GLU A 110 11.42 -4.31 1.15
C GLU A 110 12.33 -3.91 -0.02
N ILE A 111 13.07 -2.81 0.12
CA ILE A 111 14.03 -2.34 -0.88
C ILE A 111 15.48 -2.52 -0.43
N ASN A 112 15.72 -2.78 0.86
CA ASN A 112 17.05 -2.93 1.43
C ASN A 112 17.60 -4.33 1.14
N HIS A 113 18.18 -4.47 -0.03
CA HIS A 113 18.83 -5.69 -0.48
C HIS A 113 20.28 -5.40 -0.87
N GLU A 114 21.15 -6.39 -0.71
CA GLU A 114 22.54 -6.31 -1.13
C GLU A 114 22.63 -5.84 -2.59
N GLN A 115 23.47 -4.84 -2.82
CA GLN A 115 23.64 -4.23 -4.12
C GLN A 115 24.14 -5.29 -5.15
N GLY A 116 23.51 -5.30 -6.31
CA GLY A 116 23.81 -6.27 -7.36
C GLY A 116 23.15 -7.66 -7.18
N SER A 117 22.53 -7.95 -6.03
CA SER A 117 21.77 -9.18 -5.83
C SER A 117 20.58 -9.30 -6.78
N ASN A 118 20.07 -10.50 -6.97
CA ASN A 118 18.88 -10.73 -7.81
C ASN A 118 17.65 -9.96 -7.31
N LEU A 119 17.49 -9.81 -5.99
CA LEU A 119 16.41 -9.03 -5.42
C LEU A 119 16.60 -7.53 -5.66
N ASN A 120 17.82 -7.00 -5.48
CA ASN A 120 18.13 -5.60 -5.79
C ASN A 120 17.85 -5.29 -7.26
N LYS A 121 18.32 -6.12 -8.20
CA LYS A 121 18.05 -5.94 -9.64
C LYS A 121 16.55 -5.90 -9.96
N ARG A 122 15.76 -6.77 -9.30
CA ARG A 122 14.29 -6.77 -9.49
C ARG A 122 13.64 -5.52 -8.93
N VAL A 123 14.04 -5.06 -7.73
CA VAL A 123 13.60 -3.80 -7.14
C VAL A 123 13.86 -2.65 -8.10
N LEU A 124 15.10 -2.52 -8.58
CA LEU A 124 15.50 -1.45 -9.49
C LEU A 124 14.74 -1.50 -10.81
N LYS A 125 14.55 -2.70 -11.38
CA LYS A 125 13.76 -2.87 -12.60
C LYS A 125 12.34 -2.33 -12.44
N VAL A 126 11.71 -2.55 -11.28
CA VAL A 126 10.35 -2.05 -11.03
C VAL A 126 10.37 -0.56 -10.71
N LEU A 127 11.16 -0.12 -9.73
CA LEU A 127 11.12 1.25 -9.23
C LEU A 127 11.63 2.27 -10.26
N ASN A 128 12.57 1.88 -11.12
CA ASN A 128 13.02 2.75 -12.21
C ASN A 128 12.04 2.78 -13.43
N ASN A 129 11.04 1.87 -13.44
CA ASN A 129 9.98 1.85 -14.47
C ASN A 129 8.62 2.40 -13.99
N VAL A 130 8.51 2.89 -12.75
CA VAL A 130 7.33 3.64 -12.32
C VAL A 130 7.51 5.14 -12.57
N ASN A 131 6.41 5.88 -12.57
CA ASN A 131 6.44 7.34 -12.74
C ASN A 131 6.89 8.03 -11.45
N TYR A 132 6.41 7.55 -10.29
CA TYR A 132 6.77 8.10 -8.99
C TYR A 132 7.01 6.98 -7.99
N VAL A 133 8.03 7.18 -7.16
CA VAL A 133 8.33 6.40 -5.97
C VAL A 133 8.03 7.30 -4.77
N ILE A 134 7.13 6.89 -3.91
CA ILE A 134 6.77 7.64 -2.70
C ILE A 134 7.45 6.97 -1.51
N SER A 135 8.41 7.66 -0.92
CA SER A 135 9.03 7.22 0.33
C SER A 135 8.32 7.82 1.54
N ASN A 136 8.15 7.01 2.58
CA ASN A 136 7.50 7.41 3.83
C ASN A 136 8.37 8.32 4.72
N SER A 137 9.64 8.48 4.41
CA SER A 137 10.59 9.30 5.17
C SER A 137 11.81 9.69 4.34
N LYS A 138 12.59 10.67 4.83
CA LYS A 138 13.89 11.03 4.25
C LYS A 138 14.86 9.84 4.31
N PHE A 139 14.89 9.11 5.43
CA PHE A 139 15.70 7.90 5.58
C PHE A 139 15.42 6.87 4.47
N THR A 140 14.14 6.58 4.22
CA THR A 140 13.75 5.63 3.16
C THR A 140 14.09 6.15 1.76
N LYS A 141 14.02 7.46 1.53
CA LYS A 141 14.49 8.09 0.28
C LYS A 141 15.97 7.84 0.09
N ASP A 142 16.80 8.17 1.11
CA ASP A 142 18.25 8.04 1.04
C ASP A 142 18.67 6.58 0.82
N LEU A 143 18.01 5.65 1.51
CA LEU A 143 18.17 4.21 1.30
C LEU A 143 17.84 3.81 -0.16
N ALA A 144 16.75 4.29 -0.73
CA ALA A 144 16.37 3.99 -2.11
C ALA A 144 17.42 4.50 -3.12
N ILE A 145 17.96 5.70 -2.89
CA ILE A 145 19.04 6.27 -3.72
C ILE A 145 20.28 5.39 -3.63
N ASN A 146 20.70 5.00 -2.42
CA ASN A 146 21.84 4.12 -2.21
C ASN A 146 21.65 2.74 -2.85
N CYS A 147 20.41 2.26 -2.94
CA CYS A 147 20.09 1.03 -3.67
C CYS A 147 20.10 1.19 -5.21
N GLY A 148 20.20 2.42 -5.76
CA GLY A 148 20.26 2.70 -7.19
C GLY A 148 18.94 3.16 -7.83
N VAL A 149 17.95 3.56 -7.01
CA VAL A 149 16.69 4.14 -7.54
C VAL A 149 16.92 5.57 -8.01
N ASN A 150 16.41 5.91 -9.19
CA ASN A 150 16.55 7.24 -9.77
C ASN A 150 15.93 8.32 -8.87
N THR A 151 16.75 9.24 -8.39
CA THR A 151 16.40 10.31 -7.46
C THR A 151 15.25 11.19 -7.95
N ASN A 152 15.19 11.47 -9.26
CA ASN A 152 14.18 12.34 -9.85
C ASN A 152 12.76 11.75 -9.73
N LYS A 153 12.63 10.46 -9.51
CA LYS A 153 11.35 9.77 -9.34
C LYS A 153 10.87 9.73 -7.90
N ILE A 154 11.76 10.00 -6.92
CA ILE A 154 11.46 9.82 -5.50
C ILE A 154 10.87 11.10 -4.93
N LYS A 155 9.70 10.97 -4.31
CA LYS A 155 9.07 12.03 -3.50
C LYS A 155 8.92 11.52 -2.07
N VAL A 156 9.22 12.38 -1.08
CA VAL A 156 8.98 12.09 0.32
C VAL A 156 7.58 12.57 0.67
N ILE A 157 6.73 11.67 1.14
CA ILE A 157 5.42 11.98 1.70
C ILE A 157 5.30 11.18 3.00
N ASN A 158 5.37 11.89 4.11
CA ASN A 158 5.22 11.26 5.42
C ASN A 158 3.78 10.72 5.57
N PRO A 159 3.62 9.53 6.18
CA PRO A 159 2.29 9.00 6.48
C PRO A 159 1.49 9.98 7.32
N GLY A 160 0.25 10.22 6.93
CA GLY A 160 -0.70 10.96 7.76
C GLY A 160 -1.10 10.16 8.99
N ILE A 161 -1.43 10.85 10.05
CA ILE A 161 -2.07 10.28 11.23
C ILE A 161 -3.54 10.64 11.20
N TYR A 162 -4.40 9.70 11.61
CA TYR A 162 -5.80 10.03 11.85
C TYR A 162 -5.91 10.86 13.12
N PRO A 163 -6.83 11.83 13.19
CA PRO A 163 -7.16 12.48 14.45
C PRO A 163 -7.46 11.39 15.46
N ALA A 164 -6.82 11.46 16.60
CA ALA A 164 -7.17 10.56 17.70
C ALA A 164 -8.66 10.77 18.01
N LYS A 165 -9.44 9.68 18.04
CA LYS A 165 -10.76 9.75 18.65
C LYS A 165 -10.54 10.16 20.09
N GLU A 166 -11.35 11.11 20.58
CA GLU A 166 -11.37 11.37 22.02
C GLU A 166 -11.57 10.04 22.73
N LEU A 167 -10.57 9.68 23.54
CA LEU A 167 -10.66 8.47 24.34
C LEU A 167 -11.77 8.70 25.39
N ASP A 168 -12.62 7.71 25.55
CA ASP A 168 -13.61 7.71 26.61
C ASP A 168 -12.90 7.99 27.95
N LYS A 169 -13.38 8.98 28.70
CA LYS A 169 -12.81 9.36 29.99
C LYS A 169 -12.67 8.18 30.94
N LYS A 170 -13.56 7.18 30.83
CA LYS A 170 -13.48 5.94 31.57
C LYS A 170 -12.24 5.13 31.26
N ILE A 171 -11.89 5.00 29.96
CA ILE A 171 -10.69 4.28 29.49
C ILE A 171 -9.43 5.03 29.94
N LEU A 172 -9.43 6.36 29.89
CA LEU A 172 -8.31 7.17 30.39
C LEU A 172 -8.08 6.98 31.89
N ASN A 173 -9.14 7.01 32.70
CA ASN A 173 -9.05 6.81 34.12
C ASN A 173 -8.58 5.38 34.49
N GLU A 174 -9.03 4.37 33.78
CA GLU A 174 -8.56 2.98 33.95
C GLU A 174 -7.07 2.84 33.62
N ALA A 175 -6.61 3.45 32.52
CA ALA A 175 -5.20 3.43 32.12
C ALA A 175 -4.31 4.18 33.16
N GLU A 176 -4.76 5.33 33.66
CA GLU A 176 -4.04 6.08 34.70
C GLU A 176 -3.94 5.28 36.00
N ASN A 177 -5.00 4.59 36.41
CA ASN A 177 -4.99 3.76 37.61
C ASN A 177 -4.03 2.57 37.48
N LEU A 178 -3.98 1.94 36.28
CA LEU A 178 -3.03 0.85 36.00
C LEU A 178 -1.58 1.32 36.04
N LEU A 179 -1.29 2.54 35.57
CA LEU A 179 0.05 3.14 35.64
C LEU A 179 0.48 3.54 37.04
N LYS A 180 -0.45 4.04 37.90
CA LYS A 180 -0.19 4.40 39.30
C LYS A 180 0.10 3.17 40.15
N ASN A 181 -0.52 2.03 39.89
CA ASN A 181 -0.34 0.79 40.65
C ASN A 181 0.91 -0.03 40.25
N LYS A 182 1.74 0.48 39.35
CA LYS A 182 3.01 -0.16 38.92
C LYS A 182 4.26 0.53 39.46
N LYS A 183 4.11 1.37 40.50
CA LYS A 183 5.25 1.95 41.24
C LYS A 183 5.51 1.20 42.54
#